data_0a13673a19e88d3590cdeb2eda9ac088
#
_entry.id   0a13673a19e88d3590cdeb2eda9ac088
#
_cell.length_a   1.000
_cell.length_b   1.000
_cell.length_c   1.000
_cell.angle_alpha   90.00
_cell.angle_beta   90.00
_cell.angle_gamma   90.00
#
_symmetry.space_group_name_H-M   'P 1'
#
loop_
_entity.id
_entity.type
_entity.pdbx_description
1 polymer ?
#
loop_
_entity_poly.entity_id
_entity_poly.type
_entity_poly.pdbx_seq_one_letter_code
_entity_poly.pdbx_strand_id
1 'polypeptide(L)'
;MELALERNPDVKGVFFLGDGIKDLNKIAESYPSLEYYFVKGNCDLAAYFDPEVDEVYICGKRIMLTHGHIYGVKHGTDAIESAAISRGANILLYGHTHEREERYIDKTDEGGGELYIFNPGSASSSYSGSYGLLTLREGSPPLFSYGFGR
;
A
#
# COMPACT_ATOMS: atom_id res chain seq x y z
N MET A 1 -10.34 8.82 4.16
CA MET A 1 -10.54 7.74 3.17
C MET A 1 -11.77 8.01 2.32
N GLU A 2 -12.93 8.27 2.90
CA GLU A 2 -14.18 8.56 2.18
C GLU A 2 -14.02 9.65 1.10
N LEU A 3 -13.45 10.80 1.46
CA LEU A 3 -13.15 11.88 0.51
C LEU A 3 -12.27 11.43 -0.69
N ALA A 4 -11.36 10.49 -0.47
CA ALA A 4 -10.54 9.95 -1.55
C ALA A 4 -11.39 9.14 -2.54
N LEU A 5 -12.33 8.35 -2.04
CA LEU A 5 -13.26 7.56 -2.87
C LEU A 5 -14.25 8.45 -3.61
N GLU A 6 -14.82 9.47 -2.95
CA GLU A 6 -15.71 10.45 -3.59
C GLU A 6 -15.03 11.18 -4.76
N ARG A 7 -13.74 11.52 -4.62
CA ARG A 7 -12.97 12.20 -5.67
C ARG A 7 -12.51 11.29 -6.79
N ASN A 8 -12.54 9.98 -6.58
CA ASN A 8 -12.06 8.98 -7.53
C ASN A 8 -13.11 7.86 -7.71
N PRO A 9 -14.28 8.17 -8.30
CA PRO A 9 -15.41 7.23 -8.36
C PRO A 9 -15.16 6.00 -9.23
N ASP A 10 -14.14 6.04 -10.08
CA ASP A 10 -13.81 4.94 -11.01
C ASP A 10 -12.85 3.89 -10.42
N VAL A 11 -12.38 4.07 -9.18
CA VAL A 11 -11.49 3.07 -8.55
C VAL A 11 -12.22 1.74 -8.36
N LYS A 12 -11.47 0.65 -8.43
CA LYS A 12 -11.98 -0.72 -8.33
C LYS A 12 -11.70 -1.35 -6.98
N GLY A 13 -10.70 -0.83 -6.26
CA GLY A 13 -10.31 -1.38 -4.98
C GLY A 13 -9.50 -0.41 -4.12
N VAL A 14 -9.29 -0.84 -2.90
CA VAL A 14 -8.57 -0.11 -1.87
C VAL A 14 -7.46 -0.98 -1.32
N PHE A 15 -6.24 -0.46 -1.30
CA PHE A 15 -5.13 -1.00 -0.52
C PHE A 15 -5.03 -0.23 0.79
N PHE A 16 -5.25 -0.90 1.89
CA PHE A 16 -5.16 -0.32 3.23
C PHE A 16 -3.90 -0.83 3.95
N LEU A 17 -3.02 0.09 4.30
CA LEU A 17 -1.67 -0.22 4.79
C LEU A 17 -1.53 -0.16 6.32
N GLY A 18 -2.63 -0.37 7.04
CA GLY A 18 -2.65 -0.50 8.50
C GLY A 18 -2.93 0.80 9.25
N ASP A 19 -3.10 0.65 10.56
CA ASP A 19 -3.44 1.69 11.54
C ASP A 19 -4.80 2.35 11.29
N GLY A 20 -5.88 1.60 11.54
CA GLY A 20 -7.25 2.08 11.43
C GLY A 20 -8.23 1.10 10.77
N ILE A 21 -8.05 -0.19 10.98
CA ILE A 21 -8.96 -1.25 10.46
C ILE A 21 -10.42 -0.98 10.80
N LYS A 22 -10.72 -0.39 11.96
CA LYS A 22 -12.09 -0.01 12.31
C LYS A 22 -12.70 1.01 11.34
N ASP A 23 -11.91 1.94 10.84
CA ASP A 23 -12.36 2.93 9.87
C ASP A 23 -12.44 2.32 8.47
N LEU A 24 -11.54 1.40 8.13
CA LEU A 24 -11.65 0.60 6.91
C LEU A 24 -12.97 -0.17 6.87
N ASN A 25 -13.36 -0.83 7.96
CA ASN A 25 -14.60 -1.60 8.03
C ASN A 25 -15.85 -0.74 7.76
N LYS A 26 -15.91 0.48 8.33
CA LYS A 26 -17.00 1.43 8.03
C LYS A 26 -17.04 1.83 6.57
N ILE A 27 -15.87 2.05 5.95
CA ILE A 27 -15.78 2.36 4.52
C ILE A 27 -16.25 1.17 3.69
N ALA A 28 -15.86 -0.04 4.04
CA ALA A 28 -16.27 -1.25 3.33
C ALA A 28 -17.81 -1.47 3.38
N GLU A 29 -18.44 -1.12 4.50
CA GLU A 29 -19.90 -1.14 4.61
C GLU A 29 -20.56 -0.10 3.68
N SER A 30 -19.95 1.08 3.52
CA SER A 30 -20.46 2.16 2.68
C SER A 30 -20.19 1.96 1.19
N TYR A 31 -19.14 1.24 0.84
CA TYR A 31 -18.70 0.99 -0.54
C TYR A 31 -18.52 -0.51 -0.81
N PRO A 32 -19.57 -1.34 -0.70
CA PRO A 32 -19.45 -2.80 -0.73
C PRO A 32 -19.08 -3.37 -2.12
N SER A 33 -19.10 -2.55 -3.17
CA SER A 33 -18.72 -2.96 -4.52
C SER A 33 -17.22 -2.88 -4.80
N LEU A 34 -16.43 -2.30 -3.91
CA LEU A 34 -14.98 -2.22 -4.04
C LEU A 34 -14.31 -3.49 -3.52
N GLU A 35 -13.16 -3.81 -4.10
CA GLU A 35 -12.26 -4.84 -3.56
C GLU A 35 -11.37 -4.23 -2.48
N TYR A 36 -11.16 -4.96 -1.39
CA TYR A 36 -10.35 -4.50 -0.26
C TYR A 36 -9.19 -5.43 0.00
N TYR A 37 -7.98 -4.89 -0.07
CA TYR A 37 -6.73 -5.54 0.27
C TYR A 37 -6.13 -4.80 1.45
N PHE A 38 -5.86 -5.49 2.56
CA PHE A 38 -5.47 -4.80 3.77
C PHE A 38 -4.51 -5.59 4.65
N VAL A 39 -3.75 -4.87 5.43
CA VAL A 39 -2.90 -5.38 6.50
C VAL A 39 -3.16 -4.59 7.76
N LYS A 40 -2.88 -5.21 8.92
CA LYS A 40 -2.93 -4.50 10.19
C LYS A 40 -1.65 -3.69 10.42
N GLY A 41 -1.79 -2.58 11.12
CA GLY A 41 -0.68 -1.80 11.65
C GLY A 41 -0.43 -2.09 13.13
N ASN A 42 0.58 -1.44 13.69
CA ASN A 42 0.92 -1.60 15.10
C ASN A 42 -0.11 -0.99 16.07
N CYS A 43 -0.99 -0.10 15.59
CA CYS A 43 -2.08 0.47 16.40
C CYS A 43 -3.39 -0.32 16.29
N ASP A 44 -3.49 -1.33 15.45
CA ASP A 44 -4.68 -2.18 15.27
C ASP A 44 -4.70 -3.33 16.28
N LEU A 45 -4.66 -3.03 17.57
CA LEU A 45 -4.48 -4.00 18.66
C LEU A 45 -5.57 -5.07 18.74
N ALA A 46 -6.78 -4.80 18.25
CA ALA A 46 -7.89 -5.75 18.24
C ALA A 46 -7.89 -6.68 17.03
N ALA A 47 -7.02 -6.45 16.05
CA ALA A 47 -6.94 -7.17 14.79
C ALA A 47 -5.95 -8.35 14.84
N TYR A 48 -6.07 -9.20 15.86
CA TYR A 48 -5.10 -10.28 16.12
C TYR A 48 -4.90 -11.25 14.96
N PHE A 49 -5.96 -11.52 14.19
CA PHE A 49 -5.95 -12.51 13.12
C PHE A 49 -5.70 -11.89 11.73
N ASP A 50 -5.67 -10.57 11.64
CA ASP A 50 -5.43 -9.89 10.38
C ASP A 50 -3.94 -9.92 10.01
N PRO A 51 -3.62 -10.01 8.71
CA PRO A 51 -2.24 -10.16 8.26
C PRO A 51 -1.41 -8.88 8.51
N GLU A 52 -0.12 -9.05 8.80
CA GLU A 52 0.88 -7.96 8.82
C GLU A 52 1.54 -7.77 7.46
N VAL A 53 1.51 -8.82 6.64
CA VAL A 53 1.97 -8.84 5.25
C VAL A 53 0.96 -9.61 4.44
N ASP A 54 0.60 -9.07 3.28
CA ASP A 54 -0.25 -9.76 2.31
C ASP A 54 0.35 -9.63 0.91
N GLU A 55 0.01 -10.57 0.03
CA GLU A 55 0.45 -10.60 -1.35
C GLU A 55 -0.75 -10.84 -2.26
N VAL A 56 -0.89 -9.98 -3.27
CA VAL A 56 -1.95 -10.09 -4.27
C VAL A 56 -1.38 -10.03 -5.68
N TYR A 57 -2.10 -10.64 -6.62
CA TYR A 57 -1.70 -10.67 -8.02
C TYR A 57 -2.77 -9.99 -8.88
N ILE A 58 -2.43 -8.82 -9.44
CA ILE A 58 -3.36 -7.99 -10.21
C ILE A 58 -2.66 -7.50 -11.47
N CYS A 59 -3.31 -7.62 -12.63
CA CYS A 59 -2.80 -7.16 -13.94
C CYS A 59 -1.36 -7.61 -14.23
N GLY A 60 -1.05 -8.88 -13.94
CA GLY A 60 0.29 -9.43 -14.17
C GLY A 60 1.36 -8.94 -13.19
N LYS A 61 1.00 -8.26 -12.11
CA LYS A 61 1.91 -7.76 -11.08
C LYS A 61 1.68 -8.45 -9.74
N ARG A 62 2.75 -8.92 -9.12
CA ARG A 62 2.74 -9.36 -7.72
C ARG A 62 2.96 -8.15 -6.84
N ILE A 63 2.01 -7.88 -5.98
CA ILE A 63 1.99 -6.72 -5.08
C ILE A 63 2.14 -7.23 -3.66
N MET A 64 3.19 -6.84 -2.97
CA MET A 64 3.35 -7.04 -1.53
C MET A 64 2.83 -5.80 -0.82
N LEU A 65 1.95 -5.99 0.15
CA LEU A 65 1.49 -4.92 1.03
C LEU A 65 1.81 -5.24 2.49
N THR A 66 2.22 -4.24 3.24
CA THR A 66 2.53 -4.33 4.66
C THR A 66 2.44 -2.95 5.31
N HIS A 67 2.17 -2.90 6.61
CA HIS A 67 2.29 -1.63 7.32
C HIS A 67 3.75 -1.16 7.42
N GLY A 68 4.70 -2.08 7.53
CA GLY A 68 6.12 -1.77 7.56
C GLY A 68 6.76 -1.78 8.94
N HIS A 69 5.99 -1.70 10.03
CA HIS A 69 6.52 -1.65 11.40
C HIS A 69 7.38 -2.87 11.76
N ILE A 70 7.02 -4.07 11.30
CA ILE A 70 7.77 -5.32 11.54
C ILE A 70 9.12 -5.33 10.83
N TYR A 71 9.31 -4.49 9.84
CA TYR A 71 10.57 -4.33 9.08
C TYR A 71 11.41 -3.12 9.55
N GLY A 72 10.95 -2.39 10.57
CA GLY A 72 11.68 -1.25 11.12
C GLY A 72 11.86 -0.08 10.15
N VAL A 73 10.89 0.16 9.24
CA VAL A 73 11.00 1.13 8.13
C VAL A 73 11.28 2.58 8.56
N LYS A 74 11.07 2.92 9.83
CA LYS A 74 11.47 4.24 10.37
C LYS A 74 12.99 4.40 10.52
N HIS A 75 13.75 3.31 10.42
CA HIS A 75 15.19 3.27 10.54
C HIS A 75 15.91 2.91 9.23
N GLY A 76 15.15 2.65 8.18
CA GLY A 76 15.65 2.30 6.85
C GLY A 76 14.76 1.26 6.17
N THR A 77 14.93 1.10 4.86
CA THR A 77 14.05 0.27 4.02
C THR A 77 14.72 -1.02 3.52
N ASP A 78 15.97 -1.28 3.86
CA ASP A 78 16.71 -2.46 3.37
C ASP A 78 16.02 -3.79 3.68
N ALA A 79 15.47 -3.93 4.89
CA ALA A 79 14.79 -5.16 5.32
C ALA A 79 13.50 -5.41 4.55
N ILE A 80 12.67 -4.39 4.35
CA ILE A 80 11.41 -4.51 3.62
C ILE A 80 11.64 -4.72 2.12
N GLU A 81 12.67 -4.08 1.55
CA GLU A 81 13.09 -4.27 0.15
C GLU A 81 13.57 -5.70 -0.09
N SER A 82 14.44 -6.20 0.78
CA SER A 82 14.91 -7.59 0.73
C SER A 82 13.76 -8.58 0.83
N ALA A 83 12.78 -8.32 1.70
CA ALA A 83 11.59 -9.14 1.82
C ALA A 83 10.72 -9.13 0.55
N ALA A 84 10.53 -7.97 -0.08
CA ALA A 84 9.78 -7.83 -1.33
C ALA A 84 10.48 -8.55 -2.49
N ILE A 85 11.79 -8.35 -2.62
CA ILE A 85 12.61 -9.01 -3.66
C ILE A 85 12.58 -10.54 -3.50
N SER A 86 12.75 -11.05 -2.29
CA SER A 86 12.74 -12.50 -2.02
C SER A 86 11.40 -13.16 -2.32
N ARG A 87 10.31 -12.40 -2.25
CA ARG A 87 8.95 -12.84 -2.63
C ARG A 87 8.67 -12.70 -4.13
N GLY A 88 9.58 -12.11 -4.89
CA GLY A 88 9.36 -11.82 -6.30
C GLY A 88 8.29 -10.75 -6.54
N ALA A 89 8.12 -9.83 -5.60
CA ALA A 89 7.18 -8.71 -5.75
C ALA A 89 7.64 -7.76 -6.85
N ASN A 90 6.69 -7.29 -7.66
CA ASN A 90 6.89 -6.22 -8.63
C ASN A 90 6.59 -4.85 -8.02
N ILE A 91 5.69 -4.83 -7.04
CA ILE A 91 5.26 -3.62 -6.33
C ILE A 91 5.29 -3.89 -4.83
N LEU A 92 5.86 -2.96 -4.08
CA LEU A 92 5.84 -2.90 -2.63
C LEU A 92 5.04 -1.67 -2.19
N LEU A 93 3.93 -1.91 -1.48
CA LEU A 93 3.12 -0.88 -0.85
C LEU A 93 3.34 -0.95 0.67
N TYR A 94 3.75 0.16 1.28
CA TYR A 94 3.95 0.21 2.72
C TYR A 94 3.56 1.57 3.33
N GLY A 95 3.41 1.63 4.63
CA GLY A 95 3.01 2.81 5.39
C GLY A 95 3.94 3.10 6.56
N HIS A 96 3.38 3.39 7.74
CA HIS A 96 4.03 3.56 9.04
C HIS A 96 4.92 4.81 9.20
N THR A 97 5.69 5.20 8.20
CA THR A 97 6.58 6.38 8.28
C THR A 97 5.82 7.70 8.27
N HIS A 98 4.58 7.70 7.74
CA HIS A 98 3.77 8.87 7.41
C HIS A 98 4.40 9.79 6.36
N GLU A 99 5.46 9.34 5.72
CA GLU A 99 6.18 10.05 4.66
C GLU A 99 5.87 9.42 3.31
N ARG A 100 5.67 10.27 2.31
CA ARG A 100 5.44 9.82 0.94
C ARG A 100 6.75 9.37 0.32
N GLU A 101 6.72 8.21 -0.33
CA GLU A 101 7.85 7.70 -1.10
C GLU A 101 7.36 7.09 -2.41
N GLU A 102 8.06 7.37 -3.48
CA GLU A 102 7.96 6.67 -4.75
C GLU A 102 9.37 6.39 -5.25
N ARG A 103 9.70 5.11 -5.43
CA ARG A 103 11.04 4.68 -5.82
C ARG A 103 10.97 3.44 -6.70
N TYR A 104 11.95 3.31 -7.58
CA TYR A 104 12.12 2.20 -8.49
C TYR A 104 13.49 1.57 -8.32
N ILE A 105 13.54 0.25 -8.29
CA ILE A 105 14.75 -0.55 -8.26
C ILE A 105 14.74 -1.51 -9.44
N ASP A 106 15.75 -1.41 -10.29
CA ASP A 106 16.00 -2.37 -11.36
C ASP A 106 17.11 -3.33 -10.91
N LYS A 107 16.77 -4.62 -10.82
CA LYS A 107 17.70 -5.70 -10.50
C LYS A 107 17.73 -6.77 -11.59
N THR A 108 17.32 -6.44 -12.79
CA THR A 108 17.29 -7.38 -13.92
C THR A 108 18.67 -7.91 -14.26
N ASP A 109 19.71 -7.09 -14.16
CA ASP A 109 21.11 -7.48 -14.39
C ASP A 109 21.67 -8.42 -13.31
N GLU A 110 21.08 -8.43 -12.13
CA GLU A 110 21.46 -9.32 -11.02
C GLU A 110 20.62 -10.61 -10.97
N GLY A 111 19.81 -10.86 -12.00
CA GLY A 111 18.88 -12.00 -12.04
C GLY A 111 17.60 -11.79 -11.20
N GLY A 112 17.40 -10.58 -10.67
CA GLY A 112 16.18 -10.14 -10.01
C GLY A 112 15.18 -9.57 -11.00
N GLY A 113 14.15 -8.90 -10.49
CA GLY A 113 13.13 -8.21 -11.26
C GLY A 113 13.11 -6.72 -10.98
N GLU A 114 12.17 -6.05 -11.60
CA GLU A 114 11.82 -4.67 -11.28
C GLU A 114 11.01 -4.62 -9.99
N LEU A 115 11.32 -3.67 -9.12
CA LEU A 115 10.56 -3.39 -7.91
C LEU A 115 10.18 -1.91 -7.85
N TYR A 116 8.88 -1.64 -7.86
CA TYR A 116 8.30 -0.31 -7.60
C TYR A 116 7.91 -0.24 -6.13
N ILE A 117 8.38 0.80 -5.44
CA ILE A 117 8.16 1.02 -4.01
C ILE A 117 7.32 2.27 -3.86
N PHE A 118 6.22 2.16 -3.12
CA PHE A 118 5.31 3.28 -2.92
C PHE A 118 4.78 3.33 -1.49
N ASN A 119 4.88 4.52 -0.90
CA ASN A 119 4.26 4.88 0.36
C ASN A 119 3.36 6.10 0.14
N PRO A 120 2.05 6.02 0.38
CA PRO A 120 1.13 7.12 0.14
C PRO A 120 1.23 8.26 1.17
N GLY A 121 2.04 8.11 2.21
CA GLY A 121 2.04 8.99 3.36
C GLY A 121 0.98 8.62 4.39
N SER A 122 0.37 9.59 5.03
CA SER A 122 -0.67 9.37 6.04
C SER A 122 -2.01 9.96 5.61
N ALA A 123 -3.08 9.19 5.75
CA ALA A 123 -4.45 9.66 5.52
C ALA A 123 -4.97 10.58 6.64
N SER A 124 -4.24 10.71 7.75
CA SER A 124 -4.60 11.58 8.87
C SER A 124 -4.47 13.06 8.50
N SER A 125 -5.47 13.85 8.87
CA SER A 125 -5.46 15.32 8.70
C SER A 125 -4.33 16.00 9.48
N SER A 126 -3.84 15.36 10.56
CA SER A 126 -2.70 15.85 11.35
C SER A 126 -1.39 15.87 10.56
N TYR A 127 -1.32 15.12 9.45
CA TYR A 127 -0.15 14.99 8.57
C TYR A 127 -0.41 15.50 7.15
N SER A 128 -1.28 16.48 6.97
CA SER A 128 -1.68 17.04 5.67
C SER A 128 -2.50 16.08 4.79
N GLY A 129 -2.96 14.97 5.34
CA GLY A 129 -3.85 13.98 4.72
C GLY A 129 -3.50 13.64 3.27
N SER A 130 -2.76 12.57 3.03
CA SER A 130 -2.46 12.11 1.67
C SER A 130 -2.94 10.68 1.44
N TYR A 131 -3.21 10.36 0.19
CA TYR A 131 -3.50 9.02 -0.28
C TYR A 131 -2.82 8.79 -1.62
N GLY A 132 -2.61 7.52 -1.97
CA GLY A 132 -2.07 7.12 -3.26
C GLY A 132 -3.15 6.68 -4.23
N LEU A 133 -2.90 6.89 -5.51
CA LEU A 133 -3.63 6.28 -6.61
C LEU A 133 -2.66 5.39 -7.37
N LEU A 134 -3.04 4.14 -7.56
CA LEU A 134 -2.29 3.16 -8.33
C LEU A 134 -3.11 2.75 -9.55
N THR A 135 -2.57 2.98 -10.73
CA THR A 135 -3.15 2.51 -11.99
C THR A 135 -2.37 1.31 -12.49
N LEU A 136 -3.06 0.19 -12.66
CA LEU A 136 -2.51 -1.06 -13.18
C LEU A 136 -3.14 -1.39 -14.53
N ARG A 137 -2.28 -1.76 -15.47
CA ARG A 137 -2.67 -2.30 -16.77
C ARG A 137 -1.76 -3.47 -17.10
N GLU A 138 -2.32 -4.51 -17.66
CA GLU A 138 -1.54 -5.66 -18.11
C GLU A 138 -0.51 -5.24 -19.15
N GLY A 139 0.73 -5.75 -19.03
CA GLY A 139 1.83 -5.45 -19.94
C GLY A 139 2.41 -4.04 -19.83
N SER A 140 1.96 -3.22 -18.88
CA SER A 140 2.46 -1.85 -18.68
C SER A 140 3.07 -1.67 -17.29
N PRO A 141 4.02 -0.72 -17.12
CA PRO A 141 4.48 -0.32 -15.80
C PRO A 141 3.33 0.22 -14.93
N PRO A 142 3.37 0.05 -13.61
CA PRO A 142 2.43 0.70 -12.72
C PRO A 142 2.61 2.21 -12.75
N LEU A 143 1.52 2.95 -12.60
CA LEU A 143 1.55 4.40 -12.47
C LEU A 143 1.03 4.78 -11.08
N PHE A 144 1.80 5.62 -10.39
CA PHE A 144 1.47 6.14 -9.08
C PHE A 144 1.20 7.64 -9.14
N SER A 145 0.31 8.09 -8.28
CA SER A 145 0.12 9.51 -8.01
C SER A 145 -0.41 9.73 -6.61
N TYR A 146 -0.30 10.96 -6.11
CA TYR A 146 -0.77 11.33 -4.78
C TYR A 146 -2.01 12.21 -4.89
N GLY A 147 -2.99 11.94 -4.04
CA GLY A 147 -4.09 12.82 -3.75
C GLY A 147 -4.00 13.37 -2.32
N PHE A 148 -4.68 14.48 -2.06
CA PHE A 148 -4.66 15.16 -0.77
C PHE A 148 -6.07 15.30 -0.22
N GLY A 149 -6.22 14.98 1.06
CA GLY A 149 -7.46 15.14 1.81
C GLY A 149 -7.59 16.55 2.37
N ARG A 150 -8.14 17.43 1.60
CA ARG A 150 -8.64 18.73 2.08
C ARG A 150 -10.04 18.99 1.56
#